data_4fedea2eca232e33c158ed304d642f6d
#
_entry.id   4fedea2eca232e33c158ed304d642f6d
#
_cell.length_a   1.000
_cell.length_b   1.000
_cell.length_c   1.000
_cell.angle_alpha   90.00
_cell.angle_beta   90.00
_cell.angle_gamma   90.00
#
_symmetry.space_group_name_H-M   'P 1'
#
loop_
_entity.id
_entity.type
_entity.pdbx_description
1 polymer ?
#
loop_
_entity_poly.entity_id
_entity_poly.type
_entity_poly.pdbx_seq_one_letter_code
_entity_poly.pdbx_strand_id
1 'polypeptide(L)'
;MRHLYPGTPHESARVGLCAHKLAADLIYHGKCDDGMRAKYVDRYTLEGVKVTDEIFDLCVPYVKSVLRIVNATGGEKNIEDLVKCVEIHPDCFGFVDFWTIRGGRDLWVWDFKTGRRPVEAFENRQLAAYASAILSTTADPIDRVILVIMQPLSFDHEPEKVWYTDPARIEQMAVEMRGAAENAFGPSPTARTGAHCRYCSARLYCEAQARAAYGALEYIGTIMPRDLTPAQAGRELELFEAAKDQFTYRLTALQTEVESLINAGHADVAQWTVERSRGNLSWLVGLDELVAIGEAYDTRVTKTTPITPLQAIEAGIPAEVVETLAERKPGRKKLKHDNLTEARKAFGV
;
A
#
# COMPACT_ATOMS: atom_id res chain seq x y z
N MET A 1 -23.02 2.25 0.70
CA MET A 1 -22.80 2.36 2.17
C MET A 1 -21.58 3.18 2.55
N ARG A 2 -20.40 3.00 1.94
CA ARG A 2 -19.16 3.74 2.30
C ARG A 2 -19.33 5.27 2.23
N HIS A 3 -20.07 5.79 1.26
CA HIS A 3 -20.36 7.23 1.10
C HIS A 3 -21.20 7.83 2.25
N LEU A 4 -21.93 6.99 2.99
CA LEU A 4 -22.72 7.42 4.15
C LEU A 4 -21.85 7.55 5.42
N TYR A 5 -20.64 6.99 5.39
CA TYR A 5 -19.71 6.95 6.53
C TYR A 5 -18.32 7.40 6.07
N PRO A 6 -18.11 8.70 5.81
CA PRO A 6 -16.79 9.20 5.44
C PRO A 6 -15.83 9.02 6.61
N GLY A 7 -14.75 8.27 6.38
CA GLY A 7 -13.69 8.12 7.38
C GLY A 7 -12.84 9.39 7.48
N THR A 8 -12.31 9.67 8.67
CA THR A 8 -11.29 10.70 8.83
C THR A 8 -9.95 10.24 8.23
N PRO A 9 -9.26 11.10 7.47
CA PRO A 9 -7.94 10.77 6.95
C PRO A 9 -6.96 10.51 8.11
N HIS A 10 -6.30 9.35 8.08
CA HIS A 10 -5.24 9.03 9.02
C HIS A 10 -3.99 9.85 8.69
N GLU A 11 -3.14 10.18 9.69
CA GLU A 11 -1.90 10.95 9.49
C GLU A 11 -1.00 10.35 8.40
N SER A 12 -0.88 9.03 8.34
CA SER A 12 -0.15 8.33 7.28
C SER A 12 -0.68 8.60 5.87
N ALA A 13 -1.98 8.89 5.71
CA ALA A 13 -2.55 9.25 4.42
C ALA A 13 -2.10 10.65 3.97
N ARG A 14 -1.91 11.59 4.91
CA ARG A 14 -1.39 12.94 4.61
C ARG A 14 0.07 12.89 4.18
N VAL A 15 0.89 12.05 4.84
CA VAL A 15 2.28 11.80 4.43
C VAL A 15 2.32 11.21 3.03
N GLY A 16 1.43 10.26 2.73
CA GLY A 16 1.27 9.70 1.38
C GLY A 16 0.96 10.76 0.34
N LEU A 17 -0.03 11.63 0.60
CA LEU A 17 -0.37 12.73 -0.32
C LEU A 17 0.80 13.72 -0.51
N CYS A 18 1.54 14.03 0.56
CA CYS A 18 2.74 14.83 0.47
C CYS A 18 3.78 14.21 -0.47
N ALA A 19 4.03 12.91 -0.34
CA ALA A 19 4.97 12.18 -1.18
C ALA A 19 4.53 12.14 -2.65
N HIS A 20 3.24 11.92 -2.95
CA HIS A 20 2.71 11.95 -4.31
C HIS A 20 2.91 13.32 -4.95
N LYS A 21 2.54 14.41 -4.26
CA LYS A 21 2.75 15.77 -4.78
C LYS A 21 4.21 16.12 -5.01
N LEU A 22 5.09 15.72 -4.09
CA LEU A 22 6.53 15.91 -4.28
C LEU A 22 7.04 15.13 -5.49
N ALA A 23 6.66 13.86 -5.61
CA ALA A 23 7.09 13.02 -6.71
C ALA A 23 6.60 13.55 -8.06
N ALA A 24 5.35 14.01 -8.15
CA ALA A 24 4.78 14.65 -9.32
C ALA A 24 5.61 15.86 -9.77
N ASP A 25 6.01 16.71 -8.83
CA ASP A 25 6.81 17.90 -9.11
C ASP A 25 8.25 17.55 -9.55
N LEU A 26 8.86 16.54 -8.93
CA LEU A 26 10.16 16.02 -9.34
C LEU A 26 10.13 15.42 -10.77
N ILE A 27 9.08 14.69 -11.12
CA ILE A 27 8.86 14.14 -12.47
C ILE A 27 8.65 15.28 -13.47
N TYR A 28 7.86 16.30 -13.13
CA TYR A 28 7.65 17.48 -13.97
C TYR A 28 9.00 18.15 -14.30
N HIS A 29 9.82 18.39 -13.30
CA HIS A 29 11.17 18.98 -13.47
C HIS A 29 12.19 18.03 -14.10
N GLY A 30 11.89 16.75 -14.20
CA GLY A 30 12.75 15.73 -14.83
C GLY A 30 14.00 15.38 -14.03
N LYS A 31 14.04 15.62 -12.71
CA LYS A 31 15.21 15.37 -11.87
C LYS A 31 14.85 15.21 -10.38
N CYS A 32 15.70 14.47 -9.68
CA CYS A 32 15.61 14.25 -8.23
C CYS A 32 17.01 14.29 -7.59
N ASP A 33 17.79 15.31 -7.94
CA ASP A 33 19.16 15.53 -7.50
C ASP A 33 19.24 16.34 -6.19
N ASP A 34 20.45 16.59 -5.71
CA ASP A 34 20.70 17.35 -4.48
C ASP A 34 20.19 18.81 -4.59
N GLY A 35 20.12 19.37 -5.78
CA GLY A 35 19.53 20.70 -6.01
C GLY A 35 18.03 20.69 -5.73
N MET A 36 17.32 19.66 -6.15
CA MET A 36 15.90 19.48 -5.82
C MET A 36 15.71 19.16 -4.35
N ARG A 37 16.58 18.33 -3.75
CA ARG A 37 16.57 18.08 -2.30
C ARG A 37 16.68 19.39 -1.52
N ALA A 38 17.68 20.20 -1.81
CA ALA A 38 17.91 21.50 -1.16
C ALA A 38 16.74 22.49 -1.38
N LYS A 39 15.99 22.35 -2.48
CA LYS A 39 14.80 23.16 -2.78
C LYS A 39 13.64 22.79 -1.86
N TYR A 40 13.39 21.48 -1.63
CA TYR A 40 12.15 21.01 -0.98
C TYR A 40 12.31 20.68 0.50
N VAL A 41 13.39 19.99 0.88
CA VAL A 41 13.58 19.50 2.25
C VAL A 41 13.66 20.69 3.21
N ASP A 42 12.92 20.59 4.29
CA ASP A 42 12.76 21.59 5.35
C ASP A 42 12.19 22.96 4.94
N ARG A 43 11.96 23.18 3.66
CA ARG A 43 11.52 24.46 3.07
C ARG A 43 10.06 24.45 2.61
N TYR A 44 9.55 23.29 2.20
CA TYR A 44 8.19 23.16 1.71
C TYR A 44 7.31 22.34 2.63
N THR A 45 6.05 22.74 2.71
CA THR A 45 4.98 21.99 3.36
C THR A 45 3.94 21.66 2.31
N LEU A 46 3.72 20.38 2.07
CA LEU A 46 2.74 19.86 1.11
C LEU A 46 1.66 19.10 1.89
N GLU A 47 0.38 19.36 1.58
CA GLU A 47 -0.76 18.76 2.30
C GLU A 47 -0.70 18.94 3.83
N GLY A 48 -0.09 20.03 4.29
CA GLY A 48 0.13 20.29 5.70
C GLY A 48 1.19 19.40 6.37
N VAL A 49 2.03 18.73 5.56
CA VAL A 49 3.17 17.92 6.00
C VAL A 49 4.45 18.56 5.49
N LYS A 50 5.40 18.79 6.41
CA LYS A 50 6.72 19.31 6.05
C LYS A 50 7.50 18.24 5.31
N VAL A 51 8.10 18.58 4.19
CA VAL A 51 8.96 17.66 3.41
C VAL A 51 10.24 17.42 4.19
N THR A 52 10.47 16.18 4.59
CA THR A 52 11.71 15.72 5.23
C THR A 52 12.59 14.96 4.25
N ASP A 53 13.84 14.67 4.65
CA ASP A 53 14.73 13.81 3.87
C ASP A 53 14.13 12.44 3.59
N GLU A 54 13.47 11.84 4.59
CA GLU A 54 12.84 10.52 4.42
C GLU A 54 11.72 10.55 3.38
N ILE A 55 10.93 11.62 3.33
CA ILE A 55 9.88 11.79 2.31
C ILE A 55 10.50 11.99 0.94
N PHE A 56 11.59 12.76 0.85
CA PHE A 56 12.30 12.95 -0.40
C PHE A 56 12.89 11.63 -0.91
N ASP A 57 13.58 10.89 -0.05
CA ASP A 57 14.20 9.59 -0.38
C ASP A 57 13.16 8.54 -0.78
N LEU A 58 11.98 8.58 -0.16
CA LEU A 58 10.85 7.73 -0.53
C LEU A 58 10.40 7.96 -1.98
N CYS A 59 10.47 9.20 -2.48
CA CYS A 59 10.05 9.54 -3.84
C CYS A 59 11.10 9.17 -4.91
N VAL A 60 12.38 9.16 -4.55
CA VAL A 60 13.50 9.00 -5.51
C VAL A 60 13.39 7.73 -6.36
N PRO A 61 13.13 6.52 -5.83
CA PRO A 61 13.01 5.31 -6.65
C PRO A 61 11.88 5.42 -7.69
N TYR A 62 10.73 5.97 -7.31
CA TYR A 62 9.60 6.17 -8.22
C TYR A 62 9.95 7.16 -9.34
N VAL A 63 10.48 8.32 -8.99
CA VAL A 63 10.90 9.33 -9.97
C VAL A 63 11.93 8.76 -10.94
N LYS A 64 12.93 8.01 -10.45
CA LYS A 64 13.94 7.36 -11.30
C LYS A 64 13.33 6.32 -12.23
N SER A 65 12.38 5.50 -11.75
CA SER A 65 11.68 4.50 -12.58
C SER A 65 10.96 5.18 -13.75
N VAL A 66 10.17 6.21 -13.47
CA VAL A 66 9.46 6.99 -14.50
C VAL A 66 10.44 7.63 -15.48
N LEU A 67 11.43 8.37 -14.98
CA LEU A 67 12.38 9.11 -15.83
C LEU A 67 13.23 8.19 -16.68
N ARG A 68 13.56 6.99 -16.23
CA ARG A 68 14.27 5.97 -17.03
C ARG A 68 13.53 5.68 -18.33
N ILE A 69 12.21 5.57 -18.29
CA ILE A 69 11.37 5.28 -19.46
C ILE A 69 11.16 6.54 -20.32
N VAL A 70 10.78 7.67 -19.69
CA VAL A 70 10.52 8.93 -20.40
C VAL A 70 11.76 9.43 -21.14
N ASN A 71 12.92 9.45 -20.48
CA ASN A 71 14.17 9.96 -21.09
C ASN A 71 14.68 9.07 -22.23
N ALA A 72 14.38 7.76 -22.19
CA ALA A 72 14.76 6.84 -23.25
C ALA A 72 13.94 7.01 -24.53
N THR A 73 12.80 7.71 -24.49
CA THR A 73 11.80 7.66 -25.57
C THR A 73 11.18 9.00 -25.94
N GLY A 74 11.37 10.05 -25.13
CA GLY A 74 10.74 11.37 -25.37
C GLY A 74 9.21 11.36 -25.28
N GLY A 75 8.62 10.38 -24.57
CA GLY A 75 7.17 10.27 -24.40
C GLY A 75 6.56 11.44 -23.63
N GLU A 76 5.28 11.71 -23.89
CA GLU A 76 4.51 12.70 -23.16
C GLU A 76 4.40 12.32 -21.68
N LYS A 77 4.48 13.32 -20.80
CA LYS A 77 4.35 13.14 -19.35
C LYS A 77 2.94 13.45 -18.91
N ASN A 78 2.16 12.45 -18.57
CA ASN A 78 0.86 12.61 -17.95
C ASN A 78 0.99 12.32 -16.46
N ILE A 79 0.93 13.36 -15.64
CA ILE A 79 1.23 13.35 -14.21
C ILE A 79 -0.03 13.69 -13.44
N GLU A 80 -0.41 12.86 -12.42
CA GLU A 80 -1.63 13.08 -11.61
C GLU A 80 -2.86 13.33 -12.49
N ASP A 81 -2.99 12.54 -13.56
CA ASP A 81 -3.98 12.76 -14.60
C ASP A 81 -5.32 12.15 -14.22
N LEU A 82 -6.39 12.93 -14.40
CA LEU A 82 -7.76 12.50 -14.15
C LEU A 82 -8.28 11.65 -15.30
N VAL A 83 -8.47 10.38 -15.07
CA VAL A 83 -9.06 9.45 -16.05
C VAL A 83 -10.49 9.06 -15.65
N LYS A 84 -11.39 8.99 -16.63
CA LYS A 84 -12.77 8.55 -16.46
C LYS A 84 -12.89 7.12 -16.96
N CYS A 85 -13.13 6.20 -16.05
CA CYS A 85 -13.26 4.77 -16.33
C CYS A 85 -14.72 4.42 -16.73
N VAL A 86 -15.25 5.10 -17.73
CA VAL A 86 -16.66 4.99 -18.14
C VAL A 86 -17.02 3.60 -18.63
N GLU A 87 -16.02 2.83 -19.10
CA GLU A 87 -16.16 1.44 -19.49
C GLU A 87 -16.54 0.52 -18.32
N ILE A 88 -16.29 0.97 -17.10
CA ILE A 88 -16.63 0.25 -15.87
C ILE A 88 -17.96 0.78 -15.30
N HIS A 89 -18.05 2.10 -15.11
CA HIS A 89 -19.27 2.78 -14.63
C HIS A 89 -19.20 4.28 -14.96
N PRO A 90 -20.31 4.94 -15.30
CA PRO A 90 -20.31 6.39 -15.64
C PRO A 90 -19.67 7.29 -14.58
N ASP A 91 -19.83 6.95 -13.30
CA ASP A 91 -19.25 7.71 -12.18
C ASP A 91 -17.87 7.18 -11.73
N CYS A 92 -17.29 6.22 -12.46
CA CYS A 92 -15.96 5.70 -12.13
C CYS A 92 -14.88 6.63 -12.70
N PHE A 93 -14.03 7.14 -11.83
CA PHE A 93 -12.88 7.95 -12.19
C PHE A 93 -11.75 7.75 -11.20
N GLY A 94 -10.55 8.19 -11.56
CA GLY A 94 -9.42 8.21 -10.66
C GLY A 94 -8.30 9.10 -11.16
N PHE A 95 -7.33 9.36 -10.31
CA PHE A 95 -6.10 10.05 -10.67
C PHE A 95 -5.01 9.01 -10.87
N VAL A 96 -4.37 9.06 -12.04
CA VAL A 96 -3.23 8.20 -12.37
C VAL A 96 -1.96 8.94 -11.98
N ASP A 97 -1.13 8.37 -11.15
CA ASP A 97 0.08 9.03 -10.66
C ASP A 97 1.01 9.41 -11.85
N PHE A 98 1.20 8.47 -12.77
CA PHE A 98 1.92 8.72 -14.02
C PHE A 98 1.55 7.72 -15.11
N TRP A 99 1.44 8.20 -16.36
CA TRP A 99 1.38 7.34 -17.54
C TRP A 99 2.02 7.99 -18.75
N THR A 100 2.44 7.16 -19.71
CA THR A 100 3.00 7.59 -21.00
C THR A 100 2.84 6.50 -22.04
N ILE A 101 2.82 6.89 -23.31
CA ILE A 101 2.86 5.98 -24.46
C ILE A 101 4.27 6.02 -25.04
N ARG A 102 4.93 4.89 -25.06
CA ARG A 102 6.26 4.73 -25.58
C ARG A 102 6.24 4.21 -27.01
N GLY A 103 6.96 4.91 -27.92
CA GLY A 103 7.05 4.48 -29.32
C GLY A 103 5.70 4.37 -30.03
N GLY A 104 4.68 5.05 -29.52
CA GLY A 104 3.32 5.02 -30.04
C GLY A 104 2.56 3.69 -29.85
N ARG A 105 3.16 2.68 -29.16
CA ARG A 105 2.58 1.34 -29.10
C ARG A 105 2.60 0.67 -27.71
N ASP A 106 3.42 1.16 -26.78
CA ASP A 106 3.53 0.63 -25.42
C ASP A 106 2.92 1.62 -24.43
N LEU A 107 1.80 1.28 -23.82
CA LEU A 107 1.21 2.05 -22.74
C LEU A 107 1.86 1.66 -21.41
N TRP A 108 2.48 2.61 -20.75
CA TRP A 108 3.04 2.46 -19.41
C TRP A 108 2.18 3.22 -18.41
N VAL A 109 1.80 2.57 -17.30
CA VAL A 109 1.01 3.16 -16.21
C VAL A 109 1.68 2.82 -14.88
N TRP A 110 1.98 3.84 -14.08
CA TRP A 110 2.55 3.70 -12.74
C TRP A 110 1.56 4.09 -11.66
N ASP A 111 1.68 3.41 -10.53
CA ASP A 111 1.01 3.77 -9.31
C ASP A 111 2.01 3.69 -8.15
N PHE A 112 2.18 4.80 -7.44
CA PHE A 112 3.13 4.99 -6.35
C PHE A 112 2.50 4.66 -5.02
N LYS A 113 3.04 3.70 -4.30
CA LYS A 113 2.53 3.24 -3.00
C LYS A 113 3.51 3.58 -1.88
N THR A 114 3.08 4.39 -0.94
CA THR A 114 3.87 4.80 0.23
C THR A 114 3.67 3.89 1.45
N GLY A 115 2.73 2.95 1.38
CA GLY A 115 2.47 1.97 2.42
C GLY A 115 3.47 0.82 2.43
N ARG A 116 3.47 0.03 3.52
CA ARG A 116 4.41 -1.09 3.69
C ARG A 116 3.84 -2.46 3.29
N ARG A 117 2.51 -2.59 3.23
CA ARG A 117 1.86 -3.85 2.85
C ARG A 117 2.04 -4.07 1.35
N PRO A 118 2.60 -5.21 0.92
CA PRO A 118 2.83 -5.47 -0.49
C PRO A 118 1.57 -5.30 -1.35
N VAL A 119 1.74 -4.58 -2.45
CA VAL A 119 0.72 -4.42 -3.49
C VAL A 119 1.28 -5.02 -4.77
N GLU A 120 0.49 -5.86 -5.43
CA GLU A 120 0.90 -6.52 -6.65
C GLU A 120 0.52 -5.69 -7.88
N ALA A 121 1.39 -5.71 -8.90
CA ALA A 121 1.07 -5.17 -10.22
C ALA A 121 0.24 -6.16 -11.04
N PHE A 122 0.48 -7.47 -10.83
CA PHE A 122 -0.21 -8.54 -11.54
C PHE A 122 -1.73 -8.50 -11.25
N GLU A 123 -2.53 -8.40 -12.31
CA GLU A 123 -3.99 -8.30 -12.25
C GLU A 123 -4.51 -7.22 -11.28
N ASN A 124 -3.74 -6.13 -11.14
CA ASN A 124 -4.14 -5.02 -10.29
C ASN A 124 -5.32 -4.26 -10.88
N ARG A 125 -6.47 -4.33 -10.22
CA ARG A 125 -7.72 -3.74 -10.72
C ARG A 125 -7.69 -2.23 -10.82
N GLN A 126 -6.97 -1.53 -9.95
CA GLN A 126 -6.82 -0.08 -10.00
C GLN A 126 -6.06 0.32 -11.26
N LEU A 127 -4.89 -0.28 -11.49
CA LEU A 127 -4.09 -0.04 -12.69
C LEU A 127 -4.82 -0.44 -13.96
N ALA A 128 -5.54 -1.59 -13.95
CA ALA A 128 -6.32 -2.04 -15.09
C ALA A 128 -7.48 -1.07 -15.42
N ALA A 129 -8.15 -0.51 -14.41
CA ALA A 129 -9.18 0.52 -14.63
C ALA A 129 -8.60 1.77 -15.27
N TYR A 130 -7.43 2.22 -14.80
CA TYR A 130 -6.73 3.37 -15.39
C TYR A 130 -6.29 3.09 -16.83
N ALA A 131 -5.67 1.95 -17.07
CA ALA A 131 -5.26 1.54 -18.42
C ALA A 131 -6.46 1.43 -19.38
N SER A 132 -7.59 0.86 -18.93
CA SER A 132 -8.82 0.80 -19.72
C SER A 132 -9.33 2.21 -20.12
N ALA A 133 -9.33 3.15 -19.18
CA ALA A 133 -9.73 4.53 -19.43
C ALA A 133 -8.81 5.23 -20.45
N ILE A 134 -7.49 5.01 -20.35
CA ILE A 134 -6.50 5.58 -21.27
C ILE A 134 -6.68 4.95 -22.66
N LEU A 135 -6.81 3.62 -22.75
CA LEU A 135 -7.00 2.90 -23.99
C LEU A 135 -8.28 3.34 -24.74
N SER A 136 -9.35 3.68 -24.00
CA SER A 136 -10.60 4.15 -24.61
C SER A 136 -10.54 5.58 -25.18
N THR A 137 -9.55 6.36 -24.77
CA THR A 137 -9.40 7.78 -25.16
C THR A 137 -8.23 8.04 -26.10
N THR A 138 -7.25 7.13 -26.17
CA THR A 138 -6.12 7.27 -27.10
C THR A 138 -6.49 6.84 -28.52
N ALA A 139 -5.98 7.56 -29.51
CA ALA A 139 -6.09 7.19 -30.92
C ALA A 139 -4.92 6.27 -31.36
N ASP A 140 -3.88 6.12 -30.54
CA ASP A 140 -2.72 5.34 -30.85
C ASP A 140 -3.02 3.82 -30.77
N PRO A 141 -2.53 3.01 -31.74
CA PRO A 141 -2.68 1.55 -31.69
C PRO A 141 -1.74 0.97 -30.65
N ILE A 142 -2.25 0.67 -29.47
CA ILE A 142 -1.46 0.10 -28.38
C ILE A 142 -1.36 -1.42 -28.54
N ASP A 143 -0.12 -1.95 -28.56
CA ASP A 143 0.17 -3.39 -28.61
C ASP A 143 0.39 -3.99 -27.24
N ARG A 144 1.02 -3.24 -26.34
CA ARG A 144 1.39 -3.71 -25.00
C ARG A 144 0.97 -2.71 -23.92
N VAL A 145 0.56 -3.25 -22.80
CA VAL A 145 0.26 -2.48 -21.58
C VAL A 145 1.20 -2.93 -20.48
N ILE A 146 1.91 -1.99 -19.89
CA ILE A 146 2.87 -2.25 -18.83
C ILE A 146 2.41 -1.52 -17.57
N LEU A 147 2.02 -2.28 -16.57
CA LEU A 147 1.52 -1.78 -15.30
C LEU A 147 2.60 -1.90 -14.23
N VAL A 148 2.89 -0.80 -13.56
CA VAL A 148 4.00 -0.71 -12.59
C VAL A 148 3.46 -0.25 -11.23
N ILE A 149 3.72 -1.03 -10.20
CA ILE A 149 3.61 -0.60 -8.81
C ILE A 149 5.02 -0.24 -8.33
N MET A 150 5.17 0.99 -7.87
CA MET A 150 6.39 1.41 -7.18
C MET A 150 6.09 1.59 -5.70
N GLN A 151 6.68 0.74 -4.86
CA GLN A 151 6.43 0.69 -3.42
C GLN A 151 7.74 0.53 -2.63
N PRO A 152 8.50 1.61 -2.40
CA PRO A 152 9.83 1.54 -1.80
C PRO A 152 9.86 0.95 -0.39
N LEU A 153 8.78 1.10 0.39
CA LEU A 153 8.69 0.62 1.77
C LEU A 153 8.02 -0.76 1.90
N SER A 154 7.87 -1.51 0.81
CA SER A 154 7.21 -2.82 0.85
C SER A 154 7.93 -3.81 1.74
N PHE A 155 7.16 -4.59 2.54
CA PHE A 155 7.73 -5.61 3.42
C PHE A 155 8.33 -6.81 2.70
N ASP A 156 8.01 -7.02 1.42
CA ASP A 156 8.58 -8.10 0.60
C ASP A 156 9.94 -7.73 -0.02
N HIS A 157 10.37 -6.48 0.19
CA HIS A 157 11.63 -5.96 -0.35
C HIS A 157 11.70 -5.95 -1.89
N GLU A 158 10.54 -5.96 -2.56
CA GLU A 158 10.41 -5.78 -4.00
C GLU A 158 9.79 -4.39 -4.27
N PRO A 159 10.61 -3.33 -4.40
CA PRO A 159 10.09 -1.96 -4.52
C PRO A 159 9.41 -1.67 -5.85
N GLU A 160 9.82 -2.32 -6.93
CA GLU A 160 9.25 -2.16 -8.27
C GLU A 160 8.68 -3.48 -8.76
N LYS A 161 7.36 -3.53 -8.97
CA LYS A 161 6.65 -4.69 -9.51
C LYS A 161 6.06 -4.32 -10.85
N VAL A 162 6.31 -5.14 -11.86
CA VAL A 162 5.91 -4.87 -13.22
C VAL A 162 5.07 -6.01 -13.75
N TRP A 163 3.95 -5.68 -14.37
CA TRP A 163 3.14 -6.65 -15.11
C TRP A 163 3.03 -6.22 -16.57
N TYR A 164 3.50 -7.11 -17.45
CA TYR A 164 3.38 -6.96 -18.89
C TYR A 164 2.10 -7.69 -19.34
N THR A 165 1.24 -7.00 -20.08
CA THR A 165 -0.02 -7.53 -20.57
C THR A 165 -0.37 -6.88 -21.92
N ASP A 166 -1.55 -7.12 -22.41
CA ASP A 166 -2.08 -6.59 -23.66
C ASP A 166 -3.44 -5.91 -23.46
N PRO A 167 -3.89 -5.09 -24.43
CA PRO A 167 -5.18 -4.40 -24.34
C PRO A 167 -6.39 -5.34 -24.16
N ALA A 168 -6.35 -6.53 -24.75
CA ALA A 168 -7.48 -7.48 -24.67
C ALA A 168 -7.67 -7.98 -23.23
N ARG A 169 -6.56 -8.24 -22.49
CA ARG A 169 -6.64 -8.61 -21.07
C ARG A 169 -7.18 -7.45 -20.23
N ILE A 170 -6.77 -6.21 -20.51
CA ILE A 170 -7.30 -5.03 -19.81
C ILE A 170 -8.80 -4.86 -20.06
N GLU A 171 -9.26 -5.03 -21.29
CA GLU A 171 -10.69 -4.99 -21.64
C GLU A 171 -11.48 -6.07 -20.89
N GLN A 172 -10.98 -7.29 -20.85
CA GLN A 172 -11.60 -8.38 -20.09
C GLN A 172 -11.74 -8.00 -18.61
N MET A 173 -10.71 -7.45 -18.00
CA MET A 173 -10.77 -6.99 -16.60
C MET A 173 -11.77 -5.84 -16.41
N ALA A 174 -11.88 -4.92 -17.37
CA ALA A 174 -12.88 -3.85 -17.33
C ALA A 174 -14.30 -4.40 -17.38
N VAL A 175 -14.56 -5.42 -18.20
CA VAL A 175 -15.86 -6.12 -18.25
C VAL A 175 -16.17 -6.80 -16.92
N GLU A 176 -15.21 -7.47 -16.30
CA GLU A 176 -15.38 -8.07 -14.97
C GLU A 176 -15.73 -7.00 -13.91
N MET A 177 -15.03 -5.85 -13.94
CA MET A 177 -15.29 -4.74 -13.02
C MET A 177 -16.65 -4.08 -13.28
N ARG A 178 -17.08 -3.97 -14.55
CA ARG A 178 -18.41 -3.48 -14.93
C ARG A 178 -19.49 -4.35 -14.32
N GLY A 179 -19.43 -5.67 -14.49
CA GLY A 179 -20.39 -6.60 -13.91
C GLY A 179 -20.44 -6.50 -12.37
N ALA A 180 -19.29 -6.27 -11.71
CA ALA A 180 -19.24 -6.03 -10.27
C ALA A 180 -19.89 -4.68 -9.88
N ALA A 181 -19.69 -3.64 -10.68
CA ALA A 181 -20.31 -2.33 -10.47
C ALA A 181 -21.84 -2.40 -10.66
N GLU A 182 -22.32 -3.04 -11.73
CA GLU A 182 -23.75 -3.27 -11.99
C GLU A 182 -24.43 -3.99 -10.82
N ASN A 183 -23.78 -5.02 -10.27
CA ASN A 183 -24.28 -5.71 -9.07
C ASN A 183 -24.29 -4.80 -7.83
N ALA A 184 -23.27 -3.95 -7.67
CA ALA A 184 -23.16 -3.08 -6.50
C ALA A 184 -24.17 -1.91 -6.52
N PHE A 185 -24.49 -1.39 -7.70
CA PHE A 185 -25.46 -0.30 -7.90
C PHE A 185 -26.87 -0.80 -8.31
N GLY A 186 -27.03 -2.11 -8.44
CA GLY A 186 -28.32 -2.71 -8.75
C GLY A 186 -29.37 -2.56 -7.65
N PRO A 187 -30.62 -2.96 -7.93
CA PRO A 187 -31.74 -2.75 -6.99
C PRO A 187 -31.64 -3.56 -5.68
N SER A 188 -30.82 -4.59 -5.64
CA SER A 188 -30.61 -5.46 -4.48
C SER A 188 -29.14 -5.80 -4.28
N PRO A 189 -28.28 -4.81 -3.96
CA PRO A 189 -26.86 -5.05 -3.81
C PRO A 189 -26.57 -5.95 -2.61
N THR A 190 -25.79 -7.00 -2.81
CA THR A 190 -25.40 -7.93 -1.76
C THR A 190 -24.03 -7.58 -1.22
N ALA A 191 -23.95 -7.20 0.04
CA ALA A 191 -22.66 -6.99 0.71
C ALA A 191 -21.99 -8.35 0.97
N ARG A 192 -20.71 -8.46 0.61
CA ARG A 192 -19.86 -9.64 0.90
C ARG A 192 -18.68 -9.21 1.74
N THR A 193 -18.31 -10.05 2.71
CA THR A 193 -17.13 -9.80 3.54
C THR A 193 -15.86 -10.28 2.83
N GLY A 194 -14.72 -9.62 3.13
CA GLY A 194 -13.43 -9.96 2.57
C GLY A 194 -12.34 -8.99 3.03
N ALA A 195 -11.16 -9.08 2.46
CA ALA A 195 -10.01 -8.23 2.82
C ALA A 195 -10.29 -6.71 2.70
N HIS A 196 -11.20 -6.32 1.80
CA HIS A 196 -11.65 -4.93 1.63
C HIS A 196 -12.39 -4.37 2.86
N CYS A 197 -12.92 -5.22 3.76
CA CYS A 197 -13.57 -4.77 5.00
C CYS A 197 -12.59 -4.08 5.95
N ARG A 198 -11.30 -4.36 5.86
CA ARG A 198 -10.26 -3.81 6.74
C ARG A 198 -10.29 -2.29 6.82
N TYR A 199 -10.48 -1.63 5.67
CA TYR A 199 -10.47 -0.17 5.56
C TYR A 199 -11.84 0.41 5.20
N CYS A 200 -12.89 -0.39 5.32
CA CYS A 200 -14.24 0.07 5.05
C CYS A 200 -14.76 0.93 6.21
N SER A 201 -15.07 2.19 5.95
CA SER A 201 -15.62 3.09 6.96
C SER A 201 -17.02 2.67 7.44
N ALA A 202 -17.78 1.91 6.62
CA ALA A 202 -19.10 1.39 6.99
C ALA A 202 -19.04 0.06 7.78
N ARG A 203 -17.85 -0.49 8.09
CA ARG A 203 -17.71 -1.83 8.69
C ARG A 203 -18.44 -2.00 10.03
N LEU A 204 -18.53 -0.93 10.82
CA LEU A 204 -19.25 -0.96 12.10
C LEU A 204 -20.76 -1.21 11.92
N TYR A 205 -21.33 -0.62 10.88
CA TYR A 205 -22.78 -0.66 10.61
C TYR A 205 -23.18 -1.69 9.53
N CYS A 206 -22.21 -2.47 9.03
CA CYS A 206 -22.42 -3.44 7.97
C CYS A 206 -22.95 -4.76 8.55
N GLU A 207 -24.19 -5.14 8.22
CA GLU A 207 -24.79 -6.40 8.67
C GLU A 207 -24.00 -7.63 8.21
N ALA A 208 -23.51 -7.64 6.98
CA ALA A 208 -22.72 -8.76 6.46
C ALA A 208 -21.46 -8.97 7.29
N GLN A 209 -20.78 -7.87 7.66
CA GLN A 209 -19.58 -7.90 8.49
C GLN A 209 -19.92 -8.33 9.94
N ALA A 210 -21.02 -7.83 10.50
CA ALA A 210 -21.51 -8.24 11.82
C ALA A 210 -21.84 -9.75 11.83
N ARG A 211 -22.61 -10.24 10.86
CA ARG A 211 -22.96 -11.66 10.75
C ARG A 211 -21.73 -12.54 10.61
N ALA A 212 -20.73 -12.14 9.83
CA ALA A 212 -19.49 -12.90 9.69
C ALA A 212 -18.72 -12.99 11.02
N ALA A 213 -18.65 -11.89 11.78
CA ALA A 213 -17.97 -11.88 13.07
C ALA A 213 -18.73 -12.70 14.13
N TYR A 214 -20.06 -12.57 14.22
CA TYR A 214 -20.88 -13.32 15.19
C TYR A 214 -20.99 -14.80 14.82
N GLY A 215 -21.12 -15.15 13.53
CA GLY A 215 -21.13 -16.52 13.08
C GLY A 215 -19.84 -17.28 13.42
N ALA A 216 -18.71 -16.59 13.42
CA ALA A 216 -17.45 -17.19 13.88
C ALA A 216 -17.44 -17.46 15.39
N LEU A 217 -18.15 -16.66 16.22
CA LEU A 217 -18.34 -16.93 17.67
C LEU A 217 -19.20 -18.16 17.93
N GLU A 218 -20.27 -18.35 17.16
CA GLU A 218 -21.14 -19.52 17.31
C GLU A 218 -20.39 -20.83 17.03
N TYR A 219 -19.38 -20.78 16.14
CA TYR A 219 -18.54 -21.94 15.82
C TYR A 219 -17.65 -22.39 16.98
N ILE A 220 -17.30 -21.51 17.92
CA ILE A 220 -16.43 -21.83 19.07
C ILE A 220 -17.09 -22.87 19.99
N GLY A 221 -18.40 -22.95 20.04
CA GLY A 221 -19.16 -23.93 20.82
C GLY A 221 -19.30 -25.30 20.16
N THR A 222 -18.84 -25.49 18.93
CA THR A 222 -18.98 -26.73 18.18
C THR A 222 -17.84 -27.68 18.52
N ILE A 223 -18.17 -28.94 18.88
CA ILE A 223 -17.15 -29.99 19.11
C ILE A 223 -16.54 -30.34 17.77
N MET A 224 -15.25 -30.01 17.62
CA MET A 224 -14.49 -30.32 16.39
C MET A 224 -13.85 -31.72 16.49
N PRO A 225 -13.76 -32.48 15.40
CA PRO A 225 -13.05 -33.74 15.36
C PRO A 225 -11.57 -33.52 15.76
N ARG A 226 -11.00 -34.40 16.59
CA ARG A 226 -9.60 -34.29 17.01
C ARG A 226 -8.62 -34.80 15.94
N ASP A 227 -9.11 -35.67 15.06
CA ASP A 227 -8.29 -36.32 14.02
C ASP A 227 -8.66 -35.72 12.66
N LEU A 228 -7.89 -34.76 12.21
CA LEU A 228 -8.06 -34.15 10.89
C LEU A 228 -7.14 -34.82 9.87
N THR A 229 -7.66 -35.12 8.70
CA THR A 229 -6.81 -35.42 7.55
C THR A 229 -6.00 -34.19 7.14
N PRO A 230 -4.84 -34.33 6.48
CA PRO A 230 -4.04 -33.18 6.02
C PRO A 230 -4.83 -32.17 5.20
N ALA A 231 -5.73 -32.62 4.33
CA ALA A 231 -6.57 -31.76 3.53
C ALA A 231 -7.65 -31.03 4.36
N GLN A 232 -8.16 -31.63 5.41
CA GLN A 232 -9.09 -30.98 6.34
C GLN A 232 -8.38 -29.95 7.19
N ALA A 233 -7.18 -30.25 7.70
CA ALA A 233 -6.37 -29.32 8.47
C ALA A 233 -6.02 -28.05 7.67
N GLY A 234 -5.66 -28.19 6.38
CA GLY A 234 -5.42 -27.03 5.50
C GLY A 234 -6.66 -26.16 5.32
N ARG A 235 -7.82 -26.77 5.06
CA ARG A 235 -9.08 -26.02 4.89
C ARG A 235 -9.56 -25.36 6.17
N GLU A 236 -9.38 -26.03 7.30
CA GLU A 236 -9.74 -25.46 8.61
C GLU A 236 -8.85 -24.27 8.96
N LEU A 237 -7.54 -24.36 8.66
CA LEU A 237 -6.63 -23.23 8.83
C LEU A 237 -7.06 -22.00 7.99
N GLU A 238 -7.40 -22.20 6.72
CA GLU A 238 -7.93 -21.12 5.86
C GLU A 238 -9.19 -20.48 6.44
N LEU A 239 -10.12 -21.31 6.94
CA LEU A 239 -11.36 -20.86 7.55
C LEU A 239 -11.08 -20.01 8.80
N PHE A 240 -10.19 -20.46 9.69
CA PHE A 240 -9.85 -19.73 10.90
C PHE A 240 -9.07 -18.45 10.62
N GLU A 241 -8.20 -18.42 9.63
CA GLU A 241 -7.54 -17.18 9.20
C GLU A 241 -8.55 -16.15 8.68
N ALA A 242 -9.48 -16.59 7.84
CA ALA A 242 -10.56 -15.73 7.34
C ALA A 242 -11.48 -15.24 8.48
N ALA A 243 -11.85 -16.11 9.42
CA ALA A 243 -12.66 -15.75 10.59
C ALA A 243 -11.94 -14.74 11.49
N LYS A 244 -10.66 -14.97 11.81
CA LYS A 244 -9.81 -14.06 12.58
C LYS A 244 -9.78 -12.66 11.98
N ASP A 245 -9.68 -12.56 10.66
CA ASP A 245 -9.70 -11.28 9.96
C ASP A 245 -11.03 -10.55 10.16
N GLN A 246 -12.16 -11.23 10.02
CA GLN A 246 -13.49 -10.64 10.23
C GLN A 246 -13.67 -10.18 11.69
N PHE A 247 -13.20 -10.95 12.66
CA PHE A 247 -13.16 -10.54 14.07
C PHE A 247 -12.34 -9.30 14.28
N THR A 248 -11.13 -9.29 13.74
CA THR A 248 -10.20 -8.16 13.88
C THR A 248 -10.80 -6.88 13.28
N TYR A 249 -11.47 -6.98 12.14
CA TYR A 249 -12.12 -5.83 11.49
C TYR A 249 -13.29 -5.29 12.34
N ARG A 250 -14.08 -6.18 12.93
CA ARG A 250 -15.19 -5.78 13.82
C ARG A 250 -14.66 -5.18 15.12
N LEU A 251 -13.68 -5.83 15.74
CA LEU A 251 -13.07 -5.38 16.98
C LEU A 251 -12.47 -3.97 16.83
N THR A 252 -11.65 -3.75 15.80
CA THR A 252 -11.05 -2.43 15.56
C THR A 252 -12.09 -1.36 15.24
N ALA A 253 -13.18 -1.71 14.58
CA ALA A 253 -14.29 -0.77 14.35
C ALA A 253 -14.96 -0.35 15.67
N LEU A 254 -15.25 -1.33 16.53
CA LEU A 254 -15.84 -1.07 17.86
C LEU A 254 -14.90 -0.29 18.77
N GLN A 255 -13.61 -0.61 18.77
CA GLN A 255 -12.60 0.16 19.55
C GLN A 255 -12.57 1.62 19.13
N THR A 256 -12.58 1.90 17.83
CA THR A 256 -12.60 3.28 17.30
C THR A 256 -13.89 4.01 17.72
N GLU A 257 -15.03 3.34 17.68
CA GLU A 257 -16.32 3.93 18.07
C GLU A 257 -16.36 4.21 19.59
N VAL A 258 -15.93 3.24 20.41
CA VAL A 258 -15.86 3.38 21.86
C VAL A 258 -14.94 4.53 22.25
N GLU A 259 -13.76 4.65 21.64
CA GLU A 259 -12.85 5.77 21.85
C GLU A 259 -13.49 7.11 21.47
N SER A 260 -14.21 7.17 20.35
CA SER A 260 -14.93 8.35 19.89
C SER A 260 -16.01 8.77 20.89
N LEU A 261 -16.79 7.81 21.38
CA LEU A 261 -17.86 8.05 22.36
C LEU A 261 -17.30 8.58 23.70
N ILE A 262 -16.22 7.99 24.20
CA ILE A 262 -15.56 8.45 25.43
C ILE A 262 -15.02 9.88 25.26
N ASN A 263 -14.36 10.18 24.14
CA ASN A 263 -13.84 11.51 23.84
C ASN A 263 -14.96 12.55 23.65
N ALA A 264 -16.15 12.12 23.23
CA ALA A 264 -17.34 12.97 23.17
C ALA A 264 -18.06 13.17 24.53
N GLY A 265 -17.54 12.54 25.60
CA GLY A 265 -18.08 12.68 26.97
C GLY A 265 -19.24 11.76 27.33
N HIS A 266 -19.49 10.70 26.54
CA HIS A 266 -20.48 9.69 26.89
C HIS A 266 -20.00 8.84 28.07
N ALA A 267 -20.68 8.94 29.22
CA ALA A 267 -20.33 8.22 30.45
C ALA A 267 -20.74 6.73 30.47
N ASP A 268 -21.60 6.32 29.55
CA ASP A 268 -22.25 5.01 29.58
C ASP A 268 -21.46 3.90 28.84
N VAL A 269 -20.21 4.19 28.48
CA VAL A 269 -19.34 3.17 27.87
C VAL A 269 -18.71 2.36 29.01
N ALA A 270 -19.50 1.42 29.54
CA ALA A 270 -19.15 0.62 30.71
C ALA A 270 -17.77 -0.07 30.56
N GLN A 271 -16.94 0.05 31.59
CA GLN A 271 -15.64 -0.64 31.73
C GLN A 271 -14.52 -0.22 30.78
N TRP A 272 -14.70 0.80 29.94
CA TRP A 272 -13.68 1.30 29.03
C TRP A 272 -13.27 2.72 29.38
N THR A 273 -11.97 2.99 29.35
CA THR A 273 -11.38 4.32 29.54
C THR A 273 -10.33 4.55 28.45
N VAL A 274 -10.11 5.82 28.08
CA VAL A 274 -9.04 6.19 27.16
C VAL A 274 -7.87 6.70 28.00
N GLU A 275 -6.79 5.93 28.03
CA GLU A 275 -5.53 6.33 28.64
C GLU A 275 -4.49 6.63 27.57
N ARG A 276 -3.72 7.69 27.79
CA ARG A 276 -2.53 7.94 26.96
C ARG A 276 -1.42 7.01 27.42
N SER A 277 -0.94 6.13 26.53
CA SER A 277 0.28 5.38 26.79
C SER A 277 1.43 6.37 27.09
N ARG A 278 2.33 6.00 27.98
CA ARG A 278 3.59 6.72 28.11
C ARG A 278 4.33 6.59 26.78
N GLY A 279 4.50 7.73 26.08
CA GLY A 279 5.33 7.77 24.88
C GLY A 279 6.76 7.33 25.20
N ASN A 280 7.48 6.87 24.20
CA ASN A 280 8.91 6.63 24.34
C ASN A 280 9.60 7.95 24.66
N LEU A 281 10.55 7.93 25.61
CA LEU A 281 11.43 9.07 25.83
C LEU A 281 12.23 9.32 24.54
N SER A 282 12.13 10.53 24.02
CA SER A 282 12.94 11.02 22.92
C SER A 282 13.79 12.21 23.40
N TRP A 283 14.97 12.32 22.84
CA TRP A 283 15.84 13.43 23.13
C TRP A 283 15.25 14.73 22.59
N LEU A 284 15.31 15.80 23.39
CA LEU A 284 14.91 17.16 22.98
C LEU A 284 16.09 17.97 22.46
N VAL A 285 17.29 17.41 22.53
CA VAL A 285 18.56 18.06 22.19
C VAL A 285 19.19 17.39 20.97
N GLY A 286 20.02 18.14 20.25
CA GLY A 286 20.78 17.63 19.10
C GLY A 286 21.90 16.68 19.51
N LEU A 287 22.46 15.96 18.52
CA LEU A 287 23.52 14.97 18.74
C LEU A 287 24.75 15.57 19.42
N ASP A 288 25.18 16.76 19.00
CA ASP A 288 26.40 17.43 19.51
C ASP A 288 26.24 17.79 21.00
N GLU A 289 25.09 18.30 21.38
CA GLU A 289 24.76 18.62 22.77
C GLU A 289 24.65 17.34 23.62
N LEU A 290 24.08 16.27 23.04
CA LEU A 290 23.99 14.99 23.71
C LEU A 290 25.36 14.37 23.97
N VAL A 291 26.29 14.48 23.01
CA VAL A 291 27.68 14.01 23.16
C VAL A 291 28.38 14.80 24.26
N ALA A 292 28.24 16.14 24.30
CA ALA A 292 28.82 16.96 25.34
C ALA A 292 28.29 16.61 26.75
N ILE A 293 26.99 16.33 26.86
CA ILE A 293 26.39 15.84 28.10
C ILE A 293 26.97 14.45 28.47
N GLY A 294 27.14 13.54 27.51
CA GLY A 294 27.75 12.24 27.74
C GLY A 294 29.18 12.35 28.27
N GLU A 295 29.99 13.24 27.71
CA GLU A 295 31.35 13.51 28.15
C GLU A 295 31.38 14.05 29.57
N ALA A 296 30.46 14.95 29.93
CA ALA A 296 30.37 15.53 31.27
C ALA A 296 30.01 14.47 32.36
N TYR A 297 29.35 13.38 31.99
CA TYR A 297 28.98 12.28 32.88
C TYR A 297 29.79 11.00 32.67
N ASP A 298 30.87 11.07 31.92
CA ASP A 298 31.71 9.90 31.53
C ASP A 298 30.87 8.71 31.00
N THR A 299 29.86 9.05 30.22
CA THR A 299 28.90 8.08 29.68
C THR A 299 28.81 8.18 28.18
N ARG A 300 28.98 7.05 27.51
CA ARG A 300 28.81 6.99 26.05
C ARG A 300 27.32 7.01 25.68
N VAL A 301 26.83 8.08 25.09
CA VAL A 301 25.43 8.27 24.69
C VAL A 301 25.14 7.83 23.26
N THR A 302 26.17 7.48 22.49
CA THR A 302 26.05 6.96 21.13
C THR A 302 26.40 5.48 21.09
N LYS A 303 25.56 4.67 20.41
CA LYS A 303 25.89 3.27 20.07
C LYS A 303 26.41 3.21 18.66
N THR A 304 27.64 2.72 18.50
CA THR A 304 28.13 2.28 17.19
C THR A 304 27.68 0.84 17.00
N THR A 305 26.55 0.61 16.41
CA THR A 305 26.16 -0.72 15.92
C THR A 305 26.63 -0.86 14.47
N PRO A 306 27.22 -2.01 14.07
CA PRO A 306 27.50 -2.26 12.68
C PRO A 306 26.22 -2.09 11.86
N ILE A 307 26.32 -1.40 10.75
CA ILE A 307 25.23 -1.36 9.77
C ILE A 307 24.96 -2.78 9.27
N THR A 308 23.72 -3.05 8.87
CA THR A 308 23.38 -4.37 8.33
C THR A 308 24.07 -4.61 6.99
N PRO A 309 24.29 -5.85 6.57
CA PRO A 309 24.87 -6.14 5.25
C PRO A 309 24.15 -5.46 4.09
N LEU A 310 22.81 -5.35 4.17
CA LEU A 310 22.02 -4.65 3.16
C LEU A 310 22.32 -3.14 3.14
N GLN A 311 22.36 -2.51 4.32
CA GLN A 311 22.75 -1.10 4.45
C GLN A 311 24.17 -0.83 3.98
N ALA A 312 25.07 -1.82 4.13
CA ALA A 312 26.44 -1.71 3.62
C ALA A 312 26.47 -1.69 2.07
N ILE A 313 25.63 -2.50 1.43
CA ILE A 313 25.45 -2.48 -0.03
C ILE A 313 24.86 -1.13 -0.48
N GLU A 314 23.82 -0.67 0.20
CA GLU A 314 23.18 0.63 -0.06
C GLU A 314 24.17 1.82 0.13
N ALA A 315 25.10 1.69 1.07
CA ALA A 315 26.16 2.65 1.32
C ALA A 315 27.33 2.59 0.29
N GLY A 316 27.25 1.68 -0.70
CA GLY A 316 28.18 1.62 -1.82
C GLY A 316 29.25 0.53 -1.74
N ILE A 317 29.18 -0.39 -0.76
CA ILE A 317 30.05 -1.57 -0.74
C ILE A 317 29.53 -2.57 -1.79
N PRO A 318 30.38 -3.06 -2.71
CA PRO A 318 29.94 -4.03 -3.72
C PRO A 318 29.29 -5.26 -3.09
N ALA A 319 28.15 -5.69 -3.65
CA ALA A 319 27.38 -6.82 -3.14
C ALA A 319 28.23 -8.10 -3.01
N GLU A 320 29.12 -8.35 -3.98
CA GLU A 320 30.05 -9.47 -4.00
C GLU A 320 30.98 -9.49 -2.77
N VAL A 321 31.42 -8.34 -2.31
CA VAL A 321 32.27 -8.23 -1.09
C VAL A 321 31.44 -8.53 0.16
N VAL A 322 30.22 -8.01 0.22
CA VAL A 322 29.32 -8.21 1.35
C VAL A 322 28.88 -9.68 1.44
N GLU A 323 28.60 -10.33 0.32
CA GLU A 323 28.22 -11.76 0.27
C GLU A 323 29.34 -12.70 0.72
N THR A 324 30.61 -12.31 0.58
CA THR A 324 31.74 -13.08 1.13
C THR A 324 31.87 -12.95 2.66
N LEU A 325 31.33 -11.88 3.24
CA LEU A 325 31.46 -11.52 4.65
C LEU A 325 30.16 -11.71 5.46
N ALA A 326 29.05 -11.99 4.78
CA ALA A 326 27.75 -12.14 5.39
C ALA A 326 27.06 -13.42 4.94
N GLU A 327 26.46 -14.14 5.87
CA GLU A 327 25.69 -15.35 5.62
C GLU A 327 24.19 -15.09 5.81
N ARG A 328 23.36 -15.55 4.87
CA ARG A 328 21.91 -15.62 5.07
C ARG A 328 21.58 -16.88 5.87
N LYS A 329 21.35 -16.71 7.16
CA LYS A 329 20.80 -17.80 7.96
C LYS A 329 19.40 -18.15 7.47
N PRO A 330 19.07 -19.44 7.32
CA PRO A 330 17.72 -19.85 6.94
C PRO A 330 16.71 -19.29 7.96
N GLY A 331 15.72 -18.58 7.46
CA GLY A 331 14.64 -18.02 8.25
C GLY A 331 13.80 -19.11 8.93
N ARG A 332 12.93 -18.74 9.87
CA ARG A 332 11.96 -19.68 10.46
C ARG A 332 11.05 -20.20 9.35
N LYS A 333 10.76 -21.51 9.36
CA LYS A 333 9.73 -22.08 8.50
C LYS A 333 8.41 -21.37 8.77
N LYS A 334 7.80 -20.82 7.74
CA LYS A 334 6.48 -20.18 7.78
C LYS A 334 5.55 -20.99 6.89
N LEU A 335 4.34 -21.22 7.37
CA LEU A 335 3.27 -21.66 6.49
C LEU A 335 3.00 -20.52 5.50
N LYS A 336 3.04 -20.83 4.22
CA LYS A 336 2.68 -19.92 3.13
C LYS A 336 1.48 -20.53 2.41
N HIS A 337 0.44 -19.74 2.22
CA HIS A 337 -0.66 -20.13 1.36
C HIS A 337 -0.14 -20.24 -0.07
N ASP A 338 -0.42 -21.37 -0.72
CA ASP A 338 -0.03 -21.57 -2.11
C ASP A 338 -0.97 -20.75 -3.00
N ASN A 339 -0.49 -19.57 -3.41
CA ASN A 339 -1.31 -18.62 -4.13
C ASN A 339 -1.28 -18.94 -5.62
N LEU A 340 -2.42 -19.35 -6.18
CA LEU A 340 -2.61 -19.54 -7.62
C LEU A 340 -2.09 -18.34 -8.46
N THR A 341 -2.11 -17.14 -7.88
CA THR A 341 -1.57 -15.92 -8.49
C THR A 341 -0.06 -16.00 -8.74
N GLU A 342 0.71 -16.60 -7.81
CA GLU A 342 2.15 -16.78 -8.01
C GLU A 342 2.44 -17.88 -9.07
N ALA A 343 1.65 -18.95 -9.06
CA ALA A 343 1.72 -19.96 -10.11
C ALA A 343 1.40 -19.36 -11.48
N ARG A 344 0.38 -18.52 -11.59
CA ARG A 344 0.06 -17.81 -12.84
C ARG A 344 1.18 -16.85 -13.28
N LYS A 345 1.81 -16.12 -12.33
CA LYS A 345 2.99 -15.30 -12.63
C LYS A 345 4.14 -16.13 -13.20
N ALA A 346 4.41 -17.29 -12.61
CA ALA A 346 5.50 -18.16 -13.01
C ALA A 346 5.28 -18.79 -14.39
N PHE A 347 4.03 -19.06 -14.75
CA PHE A 347 3.67 -19.74 -16.01
C PHE A 347 3.13 -18.78 -17.07
N GLY A 348 3.02 -17.47 -16.81
CA GLY A 348 2.57 -16.48 -17.80
C GLY A 348 1.11 -16.66 -18.26
N VAL A 349 0.26 -17.25 -17.42
CA VAL A 349 -1.16 -17.55 -17.75
C VAL A 349 -2.09 -16.63 -16.96
#